data_dec126c3608bd6556afd393968daebd0
#
_entry.id   dec126c3608bd6556afd393968daebd0
#
_cell.length_a   1.000
_cell.length_b   1.000
_cell.length_c   1.000
_cell.angle_alpha   90.00
_cell.angle_beta   90.00
_cell.angle_gamma   90.00
#
_symmetry.space_group_name_H-M   'P 1'
#
loop_
_entity.id
_entity.type
_entity.pdbx_description
1 polymer ?
#
loop_
_entity_poly.entity_id
_entity_poly.type
_entity_poly.pdbx_seq_one_letter_code
_entity_poly.pdbx_strand_id
1 'polypeptide(L)'
;MQCMPVSNNAQQRMSAENEFVKVSMNFLEQQLAYPLGNNLPEPGATMQVAPGVRWLRMGLPFALNHVNLWLLRDEMEDPNDPGHRQQGWTVVDCCISAPESRAQWESVFANELDGLPVLRVIVTHMHPDHIGLAAWLCERWTTLSHTCRLWISATDYGAALNGARGSTGFGGDSAARFFASHGLTDPESIETIKGRSAYYPDLVPDVPPSYVRLMDGQTVRIGSGKNRRNWRCISGYGHAPEHIALYCADLSVLIAGDMVLPRISTNVSVYDQEPEADALALFLASITKYLTLPADTLTLPSHGKPFTGLHTRIGQLQDHHRDRLAEVMAACGALPHSAADVVPLMFKRALDLHQMTFAIGEALAHLHLLWFENKLRRHLGSDGIYRFSAL
;
A
#
# COMPACT_ATOMS: atom_id res chain seq x y z
N MET A 1 -34.03 48.85 -11.56
CA MET A 1 -33.48 48.04 -10.45
C MET A 1 -32.12 47.54 -10.91
N GLN A 2 -31.07 48.18 -10.38
CA GLN A 2 -29.68 47.89 -10.74
C GLN A 2 -29.17 46.68 -9.94
N CYS A 3 -28.61 45.67 -10.61
CA CYS A 3 -27.86 44.60 -9.98
C CYS A 3 -26.48 45.14 -9.56
N MET A 4 -26.13 45.03 -8.27
CA MET A 4 -24.80 45.29 -7.78
C MET A 4 -23.88 44.08 -8.03
N PRO A 5 -22.59 44.26 -8.27
CA PRO A 5 -21.64 43.19 -8.48
C PRO A 5 -21.22 42.57 -7.13
N VAL A 6 -21.19 41.21 -7.09
CA VAL A 6 -20.68 40.42 -5.97
C VAL A 6 -19.17 40.56 -5.90
N SER A 7 -18.67 40.83 -4.70
CA SER A 7 -17.32 41.26 -4.38
C SER A 7 -16.22 40.21 -4.66
N ASN A 8 -15.10 40.68 -5.19
CA ASN A 8 -13.81 40.01 -5.51
C ASN A 8 -13.03 39.44 -4.30
N ASN A 9 -13.64 39.36 -3.10
CA ASN A 9 -12.94 39.01 -1.86
C ASN A 9 -12.84 37.47 -1.60
N ALA A 10 -13.62 36.65 -2.30
CA ALA A 10 -13.56 35.21 -2.13
C ALA A 10 -12.42 34.57 -2.94
N GLN A 11 -12.12 35.09 -4.14
CA GLN A 11 -11.03 34.58 -4.98
C GLN A 11 -9.63 34.99 -4.47
N GLN A 12 -9.51 36.15 -3.80
CA GLN A 12 -8.24 36.57 -3.20
C GLN A 12 -7.91 35.84 -1.88
N ARG A 13 -8.89 35.29 -1.16
CA ARG A 13 -8.65 34.45 0.00
C ARG A 13 -8.21 33.05 -0.38
N MET A 14 -8.71 32.48 -1.49
CA MET A 14 -8.28 31.17 -1.98
C MET A 14 -6.87 31.16 -2.59
N SER A 15 -6.35 32.29 -3.08
CA SER A 15 -4.98 32.41 -3.59
C SER A 15 -3.92 32.60 -2.49
N ALA A 16 -4.29 33.14 -1.33
CA ALA A 16 -3.39 33.35 -0.21
C ALA A 16 -3.20 32.11 0.69
N GLU A 17 -4.16 31.17 0.70
CA GLU A 17 -4.04 29.90 1.45
C GLU A 17 -3.23 28.84 0.71
N ASN A 18 -2.99 28.98 -0.59
CA ASN A 18 -2.17 28.06 -1.38
C ASN A 18 -0.66 28.33 -1.35
N GLU A 19 -0.19 29.41 -0.71
CA GLU A 19 1.24 29.77 -0.67
C GLU A 19 2.01 29.31 0.59
N PHE A 20 1.37 28.68 1.58
CA PHE A 20 2.00 28.30 2.84
C PHE A 20 1.87 26.81 3.22
N VAL A 21 1.97 25.89 2.28
CA VAL A 21 2.39 24.54 2.62
C VAL A 21 3.73 24.26 1.92
N LYS A 22 4.77 24.97 2.31
CA LYS A 22 6.12 24.40 2.31
C LYS A 22 6.07 23.25 3.30
N VAL A 23 5.78 22.04 2.80
CA VAL A 23 5.93 20.81 3.57
C VAL A 23 7.39 20.73 3.96
N SER A 24 7.73 21.18 5.17
CA SER A 24 9.08 20.97 5.71
C SER A 24 9.35 19.48 5.68
N MET A 25 10.44 19.05 5.00
CA MET A 25 10.88 17.66 5.07
C MET A 25 11.00 17.26 6.55
N ASN A 26 10.39 16.15 6.92
CA ASN A 26 10.54 15.55 8.24
C ASN A 26 12.06 15.33 8.48
N PHE A 27 12.55 15.57 9.70
CA PHE A 27 13.95 15.35 10.08
C PHE A 27 14.47 13.96 9.69
N LEU A 28 13.64 12.92 9.81
CA LEU A 28 13.99 11.55 9.39
C LEU A 28 14.12 11.43 7.87
N GLU A 29 13.28 12.12 7.11
CA GLU A 29 13.33 12.14 5.65
C GLU A 29 14.62 12.82 5.13
N GLN A 30 15.17 13.79 5.87
CA GLN A 30 16.44 14.44 5.53
C GLN A 30 17.66 13.52 5.61
N GLN A 31 17.55 12.37 6.29
CA GLN A 31 18.60 11.36 6.38
C GLN A 31 18.63 10.42 5.18
N LEU A 32 17.65 10.53 4.27
CA LEU A 32 17.56 9.77 3.04
C LEU A 32 18.02 10.63 1.86
N ALA A 33 18.56 9.99 0.83
CA ALA A 33 18.91 10.70 -0.39
C ALA A 33 17.84 10.44 -1.47
N TYR A 34 17.49 11.48 -2.21
CA TYR A 34 16.51 11.45 -3.29
C TYR A 34 17.17 11.72 -4.64
N PRO A 35 17.64 10.67 -5.36
CA PRO A 35 18.44 10.85 -6.58
C PRO A 35 17.74 11.62 -7.70
N LEU A 36 16.39 11.58 -7.70
CA LEU A 36 15.55 12.30 -8.68
C LEU A 36 15.14 13.72 -8.21
N GLY A 37 15.57 14.12 -7.02
CA GLY A 37 15.27 15.43 -6.45
C GLY A 37 13.77 15.65 -6.23
N ASN A 38 13.25 16.74 -6.80
CA ASN A 38 11.83 17.09 -6.75
C ASN A 38 11.06 16.77 -8.03
N ASN A 39 11.71 16.11 -8.98
CA ASN A 39 11.05 15.72 -10.23
C ASN A 39 10.01 14.63 -9.95
N LEU A 40 8.83 14.80 -10.50
CA LEU A 40 7.72 13.85 -10.44
C LEU A 40 7.20 13.62 -11.86
N PRO A 41 6.70 12.41 -12.17
CA PRO A 41 5.98 12.21 -13.43
C PRO A 41 4.74 13.10 -13.46
N GLU A 42 4.48 13.73 -14.60
CA GLU A 42 3.21 14.42 -14.86
C GLU A 42 2.07 13.39 -14.96
N PRO A 43 0.82 13.77 -14.67
CA PRO A 43 -0.32 12.87 -14.81
C PRO A 43 -0.42 12.26 -16.22
N GLY A 44 -0.46 10.93 -16.31
CA GLY A 44 -0.51 10.21 -17.60
C GLY A 44 0.80 10.16 -18.37
N ALA A 45 1.91 10.57 -17.76
CA ALA A 45 3.26 10.45 -18.31
C ALA A 45 4.15 9.58 -17.42
N THR A 46 5.33 9.20 -17.92
CA THR A 46 6.28 8.38 -17.18
C THR A 46 7.66 9.04 -17.08
N MET A 47 8.43 8.65 -16.07
CA MET A 47 9.82 9.10 -15.91
C MET A 47 10.73 7.87 -15.72
N GLN A 48 11.82 7.81 -16.48
CA GLN A 48 12.81 6.75 -16.31
C GLN A 48 13.56 6.93 -14.97
N VAL A 49 13.58 5.87 -14.15
CA VAL A 49 14.27 5.85 -12.83
C VAL A 49 15.50 4.94 -12.84
N ALA A 50 15.50 3.93 -13.71
CA ALA A 50 16.63 3.05 -13.96
C ALA A 50 16.55 2.51 -15.41
N PRO A 51 17.61 1.91 -15.97
CA PRO A 51 17.56 1.35 -17.32
C PRO A 51 16.43 0.32 -17.49
N GLY A 52 15.42 0.67 -18.32
CA GLY A 52 14.24 -0.16 -18.57
C GLY A 52 13.18 -0.13 -17.46
N VAL A 53 13.30 0.79 -16.48
CA VAL A 53 12.33 0.99 -15.40
C VAL A 53 11.80 2.41 -15.47
N ARG A 54 10.49 2.56 -15.67
CA ARG A 54 9.79 3.86 -15.69
C ARG A 54 8.85 3.97 -14.49
N TRP A 55 8.77 5.15 -13.93
CA TRP A 55 7.89 5.56 -12.85
C TRP A 55 6.66 6.24 -13.42
N LEU A 56 5.49 5.78 -13.02
CA LEU A 56 4.19 6.39 -13.25
C LEU A 56 3.61 6.74 -11.87
N ARG A 57 2.94 7.90 -11.76
CA ARG A 57 2.31 8.36 -10.53
C ARG A 57 0.86 8.73 -10.78
N MET A 58 -0.05 8.11 -10.05
CA MET A 58 -1.48 8.38 -10.16
C MET A 58 -2.04 8.99 -8.88
N GLY A 59 -3.01 9.90 -9.02
CA GLY A 59 -3.72 10.50 -7.89
C GLY A 59 -4.69 9.53 -7.24
N LEU A 60 -4.87 9.68 -5.93
CA LEU A 60 -5.86 8.97 -5.12
C LEU A 60 -6.77 9.97 -4.42
N PRO A 61 -8.07 9.65 -4.23
CA PRO A 61 -9.03 10.52 -3.55
C PRO A 61 -8.97 10.41 -2.02
N PHE A 62 -7.78 10.15 -1.46
CA PHE A 62 -7.55 9.92 -0.04
C PHE A 62 -6.56 10.93 0.54
N ALA A 63 -6.38 10.94 1.87
CA ALA A 63 -5.33 11.71 2.52
C ALA A 63 -3.93 11.30 1.99
N LEU A 64 -3.72 10.02 1.70
CA LEU A 64 -2.60 9.52 0.91
C LEU A 64 -2.94 9.71 -0.57
N ASN A 65 -2.59 10.85 -1.12
CA ASN A 65 -3.14 11.40 -2.36
C ASN A 65 -2.54 10.84 -3.67
N HIS A 66 -1.69 9.83 -3.60
CA HIS A 66 -1.05 9.24 -4.78
C HIS A 66 -0.57 7.82 -4.53
N VAL A 67 -0.43 7.07 -5.63
CA VAL A 67 0.28 5.80 -5.70
C VAL A 67 1.29 5.84 -6.84
N ASN A 68 2.47 5.24 -6.63
CA ASN A 68 3.49 5.04 -7.64
C ASN A 68 3.36 3.65 -8.25
N LEU A 69 3.41 3.59 -9.56
CA LEU A 69 3.32 2.39 -10.36
C LEU A 69 4.59 2.28 -11.20
N TRP A 70 4.96 1.06 -11.59
CA TRP A 70 6.21 0.85 -12.31
C TRP A 70 5.98 0.14 -13.63
N LEU A 71 6.65 0.60 -14.68
CA LEU A 71 6.69 -0.04 -15.98
C LEU A 71 8.09 -0.60 -16.20
N LEU A 72 8.18 -1.90 -16.41
CA LEU A 72 9.43 -2.60 -16.67
C LEU A 72 9.45 -3.03 -18.15
N ARG A 73 10.45 -2.58 -18.91
CA ARG A 73 10.62 -3.05 -20.28
C ARG A 73 10.79 -4.56 -20.27
N ASP A 74 10.06 -5.28 -21.12
CA ASP A 74 9.97 -6.73 -21.06
C ASP A 74 9.93 -7.40 -22.43
N GLU A 75 10.10 -8.72 -22.42
CA GLU A 75 9.98 -9.60 -23.55
C GLU A 75 9.51 -10.99 -23.05
N MET A 76 8.41 -11.46 -23.56
CA MET A 76 7.88 -12.76 -23.21
C MET A 76 7.83 -13.67 -24.44
N GLU A 77 8.08 -14.95 -24.21
CA GLU A 77 7.93 -16.00 -25.23
C GLU A 77 6.44 -16.31 -25.41
N ASP A 78 6.00 -16.47 -26.65
CA ASP A 78 4.65 -16.95 -26.92
C ASP A 78 4.56 -18.43 -26.53
N PRO A 79 3.69 -18.81 -25.60
CA PRO A 79 3.54 -20.21 -25.18
C PRO A 79 3.03 -21.12 -26.31
N ASN A 80 2.43 -20.57 -27.37
CA ASN A 80 1.90 -21.33 -28.51
C ASN A 80 2.87 -21.37 -29.71
N ASP A 81 3.91 -20.52 -29.72
CA ASP A 81 4.93 -20.47 -30.77
C ASP A 81 6.33 -20.37 -30.12
N PRO A 82 6.90 -21.50 -29.68
CA PRO A 82 8.23 -21.54 -29.07
C PRO A 82 9.30 -20.93 -29.96
N GLY A 83 10.00 -19.92 -29.43
CA GLY A 83 11.00 -19.12 -30.18
C GLY A 83 10.49 -17.80 -30.70
N HIS A 84 9.17 -17.58 -30.80
CA HIS A 84 8.61 -16.25 -31.02
C HIS A 84 8.56 -15.47 -29.71
N ARG A 85 9.14 -14.28 -29.68
CA ARG A 85 9.18 -13.41 -28.51
C ARG A 85 8.52 -12.08 -28.80
N GLN A 86 7.53 -11.75 -27.98
CA GLN A 86 6.85 -10.47 -28.03
C GLN A 86 7.52 -9.49 -27.07
N GLN A 87 7.91 -8.33 -27.60
CA GLN A 87 8.39 -7.22 -26.79
C GLN A 87 7.21 -6.42 -26.23
N GLY A 88 7.38 -5.86 -25.03
CA GLY A 88 6.34 -5.09 -24.38
C GLY A 88 6.77 -4.57 -23.00
N TRP A 89 5.82 -4.47 -22.12
CA TRP A 89 5.99 -3.95 -20.77
C TRP A 89 5.37 -4.87 -19.71
N THR A 90 6.05 -5.03 -18.59
CA THR A 90 5.46 -5.51 -17.34
C THR A 90 5.00 -4.30 -16.54
N VAL A 91 3.74 -4.30 -16.12
CA VAL A 91 3.19 -3.32 -15.16
C VAL A 91 3.36 -3.87 -13.75
N VAL A 92 3.79 -3.03 -12.80
CA VAL A 92 3.78 -3.36 -11.37
C VAL A 92 2.87 -2.37 -10.66
N ASP A 93 1.79 -2.89 -10.09
CA ASP A 93 0.63 -2.24 -9.50
C ASP A 93 -0.22 -1.42 -10.50
N CYS A 94 -1.51 -1.18 -10.18
CA CYS A 94 -2.50 -0.79 -11.18
C CYS A 94 -3.31 0.47 -10.86
N CYS A 95 -3.25 1.00 -9.62
CA CYS A 95 -4.16 2.00 -9.05
C CYS A 95 -5.59 1.48 -8.81
N ILE A 96 -6.43 2.28 -8.15
CA ILE A 96 -7.86 2.01 -7.93
C ILE A 96 -8.65 2.02 -9.24
N SER A 97 -9.78 1.33 -9.25
CA SER A 97 -10.73 1.39 -10.37
C SER A 97 -11.55 2.68 -10.31
N ALA A 98 -11.00 3.74 -10.93
CA ALA A 98 -11.65 5.03 -11.07
C ALA A 98 -11.57 5.53 -12.52
N PRO A 99 -12.52 6.37 -12.99
CA PRO A 99 -12.49 6.94 -14.32
C PRO A 99 -11.18 7.71 -14.60
N GLU A 100 -10.69 8.45 -13.61
CA GLU A 100 -9.45 9.25 -13.69
C GLU A 100 -8.23 8.35 -13.84
N SER A 101 -8.18 7.24 -13.11
CA SER A 101 -7.09 6.25 -13.21
C SER A 101 -7.08 5.58 -14.58
N ARG A 102 -8.25 5.21 -15.11
CA ARG A 102 -8.38 4.66 -16.48
C ARG A 102 -7.95 5.66 -17.55
N ALA A 103 -8.35 6.93 -17.42
CA ALA A 103 -7.97 7.98 -18.36
C ALA A 103 -6.45 8.21 -18.37
N GLN A 104 -5.79 8.17 -17.22
CA GLN A 104 -4.33 8.26 -17.12
C GLN A 104 -3.66 7.04 -17.76
N TRP A 105 -4.16 5.82 -17.54
CA TRP A 105 -3.65 4.63 -18.21
C TRP A 105 -3.80 4.71 -19.74
N GLU A 106 -4.94 5.17 -20.27
CA GLU A 106 -5.11 5.33 -21.72
C GLU A 106 -4.12 6.36 -22.30
N SER A 107 -3.80 7.44 -21.56
CA SER A 107 -2.73 8.37 -21.96
C SER A 107 -1.37 7.69 -21.98
N VAL A 108 -1.04 6.88 -20.98
CA VAL A 108 0.20 6.09 -20.92
C VAL A 108 0.28 5.11 -22.09
N PHE A 109 -0.80 4.42 -22.42
CA PHE A 109 -0.83 3.47 -23.54
C PHE A 109 -0.59 4.16 -24.89
N ALA A 110 -1.15 5.35 -25.07
CA ALA A 110 -1.01 6.10 -26.32
C ALA A 110 0.38 6.71 -26.51
N ASN A 111 1.05 7.14 -25.42
CA ASN A 111 2.20 8.02 -25.51
C ASN A 111 3.49 7.45 -24.91
N GLU A 112 3.42 6.50 -23.97
CA GLU A 112 4.54 6.13 -23.11
C GLU A 112 5.03 4.69 -23.29
N LEU A 113 4.29 3.85 -24.04
CA LEU A 113 4.63 2.44 -24.22
C LEU A 113 5.42 2.17 -25.51
N ASP A 114 5.82 3.20 -26.26
CA ASP A 114 6.56 3.07 -27.52
C ASP A 114 5.79 2.19 -28.56
N GLY A 115 4.44 2.22 -28.52
CA GLY A 115 3.59 1.37 -29.37
C GLY A 115 3.58 -0.11 -29.02
N LEU A 116 4.08 -0.48 -27.83
CA LEU A 116 4.23 -1.86 -27.40
C LEU A 116 3.15 -2.27 -26.36
N PRO A 117 2.76 -3.54 -26.32
CA PRO A 117 1.72 -4.02 -25.41
C PRO A 117 2.21 -4.16 -23.97
N VAL A 118 1.25 -4.23 -23.04
CA VAL A 118 1.48 -4.79 -21.70
C VAL A 118 1.40 -6.31 -21.79
N LEU A 119 2.46 -6.99 -21.35
CA LEU A 119 2.59 -8.45 -21.43
C LEU A 119 2.10 -9.16 -20.18
N ARG A 120 2.25 -8.54 -19.02
CA ARG A 120 1.78 -9.04 -17.72
C ARG A 120 1.59 -7.91 -16.73
N VAL A 121 0.78 -8.19 -15.72
CA VAL A 121 0.52 -7.31 -14.59
C VAL A 121 1.01 -8.02 -13.33
N ILE A 122 1.98 -7.43 -12.63
CA ILE A 122 2.42 -7.87 -11.30
C ILE A 122 1.73 -6.97 -10.29
N VAL A 123 1.16 -7.56 -9.24
CA VAL A 123 0.57 -6.81 -8.13
C VAL A 123 1.32 -7.17 -6.86
N THR A 124 1.78 -6.14 -6.14
CA THR A 124 2.56 -6.32 -4.92
C THR A 124 1.70 -6.90 -3.81
N HIS A 125 0.45 -6.44 -3.66
CA HIS A 125 -0.49 -6.90 -2.64
C HIS A 125 -1.94 -6.49 -2.96
N MET A 126 -2.88 -6.95 -2.12
CA MET A 126 -4.31 -6.90 -2.38
C MET A 126 -4.99 -5.53 -2.18
N HIS A 127 -4.30 -4.51 -1.64
CA HIS A 127 -4.96 -3.23 -1.39
C HIS A 127 -5.46 -2.56 -2.67
N PRO A 128 -6.57 -1.79 -2.60
CA PRO A 128 -7.26 -1.30 -3.79
C PRO A 128 -6.40 -0.45 -4.72
N ASP A 129 -5.53 0.38 -4.18
CA ASP A 129 -4.64 1.25 -4.96
C ASP A 129 -3.49 0.51 -5.66
N HIS A 130 -3.36 -0.80 -5.40
CA HIS A 130 -2.42 -1.67 -6.08
C HIS A 130 -3.11 -2.60 -7.08
N ILE A 131 -4.25 -3.20 -6.74
CA ILE A 131 -4.90 -4.22 -7.56
C ILE A 131 -6.13 -3.71 -8.34
N GLY A 132 -6.65 -2.53 -8.03
CA GLY A 132 -7.98 -2.07 -8.47
C GLY A 132 -8.27 -2.18 -9.95
N LEU A 133 -7.29 -1.92 -10.81
CA LEU A 133 -7.44 -2.01 -12.27
C LEU A 133 -6.80 -3.27 -12.88
N ALA A 134 -6.38 -4.26 -12.06
CA ALA A 134 -5.69 -5.44 -12.57
C ALA A 134 -6.53 -6.25 -13.58
N ALA A 135 -7.82 -6.45 -13.31
CA ALA A 135 -8.71 -7.16 -14.23
C ALA A 135 -8.86 -6.43 -15.56
N TRP A 136 -9.11 -5.12 -15.51
CA TRP A 136 -9.23 -4.27 -16.69
C TRP A 136 -7.94 -4.25 -17.52
N LEU A 137 -6.76 -4.15 -16.90
CA LEU A 137 -5.47 -4.21 -17.59
C LEU A 137 -5.25 -5.56 -18.26
N CYS A 138 -5.51 -6.66 -17.55
CA CYS A 138 -5.37 -8.00 -18.10
C CYS A 138 -6.30 -8.25 -19.28
N GLU A 139 -7.56 -7.82 -19.19
CA GLU A 139 -8.53 -7.92 -20.28
C GLU A 139 -8.12 -7.05 -21.48
N ARG A 140 -7.78 -5.78 -21.23
CA ARG A 140 -7.39 -4.79 -22.25
C ARG A 140 -6.23 -5.26 -23.15
N TRP A 141 -5.28 -6.02 -22.58
CA TRP A 141 -4.06 -6.43 -23.27
C TRP A 141 -4.01 -7.91 -23.63
N THR A 142 -5.05 -8.68 -23.32
CA THR A 142 -5.19 -10.05 -23.79
C THR A 142 -5.64 -10.04 -25.26
N THR A 143 -4.92 -10.79 -26.09
CA THR A 143 -5.19 -10.99 -27.51
C THR A 143 -5.31 -12.47 -27.85
N LEU A 144 -5.57 -12.81 -29.10
CA LEU A 144 -5.60 -14.22 -29.56
C LEU A 144 -4.22 -14.90 -29.45
N SER A 145 -3.13 -14.13 -29.59
CA SER A 145 -1.75 -14.63 -29.55
C SER A 145 -1.08 -14.49 -28.19
N HIS A 146 -1.61 -13.67 -27.28
CA HIS A 146 -1.01 -13.43 -25.98
C HIS A 146 -2.06 -13.23 -24.89
N THR A 147 -1.91 -13.92 -23.76
CA THR A 147 -2.75 -13.73 -22.59
C THR A 147 -1.99 -12.89 -21.54
N CYS A 148 -2.41 -11.64 -21.34
CA CYS A 148 -1.90 -10.79 -20.26
C CYS A 148 -2.45 -11.32 -18.92
N ARG A 149 -1.58 -11.82 -18.05
CA ARG A 149 -1.98 -12.44 -16.78
C ARG A 149 -1.61 -11.58 -15.57
N LEU A 150 -2.45 -11.68 -14.54
CA LEU A 150 -2.11 -11.21 -13.20
C LEU A 150 -1.05 -12.12 -12.57
N TRP A 151 -0.02 -11.53 -11.96
CA TRP A 151 1.02 -12.18 -11.17
C TRP A 151 0.95 -11.62 -9.75
N ILE A 152 0.69 -12.45 -8.76
CA ILE A 152 0.45 -12.06 -7.36
C ILE A 152 0.73 -13.25 -6.43
N SER A 153 0.90 -13.02 -5.14
CA SER A 153 0.91 -14.11 -4.15
C SER A 153 -0.45 -14.82 -4.08
N ALA A 154 -0.46 -16.06 -3.65
CA ALA A 154 -1.72 -16.83 -3.54
C ALA A 154 -2.64 -16.26 -2.44
N THR A 155 -2.03 -15.79 -1.36
CA THR A 155 -2.77 -15.28 -0.19
C THR A 155 -3.43 -13.95 -0.52
N ASP A 156 -2.71 -13.02 -1.15
CA ASP A 156 -3.28 -11.74 -1.57
C ASP A 156 -4.28 -11.88 -2.71
N TYR A 157 -4.08 -12.82 -3.64
CA TYR A 157 -5.11 -13.14 -4.63
C TYR A 157 -6.42 -13.60 -3.98
N GLY A 158 -6.34 -14.51 -3.00
CA GLY A 158 -7.51 -14.98 -2.25
C GLY A 158 -8.18 -13.86 -1.47
N ALA A 159 -7.39 -12.99 -0.81
CA ALA A 159 -7.89 -11.84 -0.07
C ALA A 159 -8.58 -10.83 -0.99
N ALA A 160 -7.98 -10.50 -2.14
CA ALA A 160 -8.57 -9.61 -3.13
C ALA A 160 -9.88 -10.17 -3.71
N LEU A 161 -9.92 -11.47 -4.02
CA LEU A 161 -11.13 -12.12 -4.54
C LEU A 161 -12.27 -12.10 -3.51
N ASN A 162 -11.97 -12.34 -2.24
CA ASN A 162 -12.95 -12.24 -1.14
C ASN A 162 -13.40 -10.79 -0.96
N GLY A 163 -12.46 -9.84 -1.01
CA GLY A 163 -12.73 -8.41 -0.90
C GLY A 163 -13.68 -7.90 -1.99
N ALA A 164 -13.40 -8.22 -3.24
CA ALA A 164 -14.23 -7.85 -4.38
C ALA A 164 -15.67 -8.44 -4.31
N ARG A 165 -15.86 -9.51 -3.53
CA ARG A 165 -17.18 -10.11 -3.27
C ARG A 165 -17.89 -9.57 -2.03
N GLY A 166 -17.38 -8.51 -1.41
CA GLY A 166 -18.00 -7.85 -0.27
C GLY A 166 -17.69 -8.48 1.10
N SER A 167 -16.70 -9.37 1.18
CA SER A 167 -16.23 -9.96 2.44
C SER A 167 -14.89 -9.34 2.85
N THR A 168 -14.92 -8.18 3.51
CA THR A 168 -13.68 -7.47 3.91
C THR A 168 -13.72 -7.03 5.35
N GLY A 169 -12.54 -6.89 5.99
CA GLY A 169 -12.34 -6.28 7.30
C GLY A 169 -12.55 -4.76 7.34
N PHE A 170 -12.89 -4.13 6.21
CA PHE A 170 -13.07 -2.68 6.10
C PHE A 170 -14.50 -2.21 6.33
N GLY A 171 -15.49 -3.13 6.43
CA GLY A 171 -16.89 -2.80 6.61
C GLY A 171 -17.78 -4.01 6.85
N GLY A 172 -19.10 -3.77 7.00
CA GLY A 172 -20.09 -4.79 7.25
C GLY A 172 -20.25 -5.16 8.73
N ASP A 173 -21.14 -6.12 9.01
CA ASP A 173 -21.47 -6.53 10.38
C ASP A 173 -20.29 -7.13 11.16
N SER A 174 -19.39 -7.84 10.47
CA SER A 174 -18.22 -8.46 11.12
C SER A 174 -17.25 -7.39 11.61
N ALA A 175 -16.88 -6.45 10.75
CA ALA A 175 -16.00 -5.34 11.10
C ALA A 175 -16.62 -4.46 12.20
N ALA A 176 -17.93 -4.17 12.14
CA ALA A 176 -18.61 -3.38 13.17
C ALA A 176 -18.54 -4.04 14.54
N ARG A 177 -18.82 -5.36 14.62
CA ARG A 177 -18.66 -6.12 15.89
C ARG A 177 -17.23 -6.15 16.37
N PHE A 178 -16.28 -6.33 15.47
CA PHE A 178 -14.85 -6.33 15.77
C PHE A 178 -14.42 -5.00 16.40
N PHE A 179 -14.69 -3.86 15.74
CA PHE A 179 -14.33 -2.56 16.29
C PHE A 179 -15.06 -2.23 17.60
N ALA A 180 -16.33 -2.63 17.74
CA ALA A 180 -17.07 -2.47 18.97
C ALA A 180 -16.41 -3.25 20.15
N SER A 181 -16.01 -4.49 19.91
CA SER A 181 -15.33 -5.32 20.93
C SER A 181 -13.93 -4.79 21.29
N HIS A 182 -13.38 -3.83 20.53
CA HIS A 182 -12.10 -3.20 20.79
C HIS A 182 -12.21 -1.73 21.21
N GLY A 183 -13.42 -1.29 21.60
CA GLY A 183 -13.66 -0.02 22.29
C GLY A 183 -14.25 1.09 21.43
N LEU A 184 -14.53 0.87 20.14
CA LEU A 184 -15.30 1.83 19.32
C LEU A 184 -16.79 1.62 19.60
N THR A 185 -17.34 2.36 20.56
CA THR A 185 -18.71 2.14 21.06
C THR A 185 -19.72 3.18 20.62
N ASP A 186 -19.31 4.21 19.86
CA ASP A 186 -20.22 5.21 19.32
C ASP A 186 -21.20 4.58 18.31
N PRO A 187 -22.54 4.65 18.57
CA PRO A 187 -23.54 3.97 17.74
C PRO A 187 -23.55 4.42 16.28
N GLU A 188 -23.32 5.72 16.01
CA GLU A 188 -23.31 6.29 14.66
C GLU A 188 -22.10 5.75 13.87
N SER A 189 -20.93 5.70 14.51
CA SER A 189 -19.72 5.10 13.92
C SER A 189 -19.92 3.63 13.60
N ILE A 190 -20.51 2.85 14.51
CA ILE A 190 -20.78 1.42 14.29
C ILE A 190 -21.75 1.21 13.13
N GLU A 191 -22.84 1.98 13.07
CA GLU A 191 -23.81 1.86 11.97
C GLU A 191 -23.21 2.28 10.62
N THR A 192 -22.35 3.30 10.62
CA THR A 192 -21.60 3.72 9.42
C THR A 192 -20.66 2.63 8.94
N ILE A 193 -19.95 1.94 9.85
CA ILE A 193 -19.06 0.81 9.49
C ILE A 193 -19.87 -0.35 8.89
N LYS A 194 -21.02 -0.69 9.45
CA LYS A 194 -21.92 -1.70 8.89
C LYS A 194 -22.31 -1.38 7.44
N GLY A 195 -22.58 -0.11 7.13
CA GLY A 195 -22.94 0.35 5.80
C GLY A 195 -21.79 0.31 4.77
N ARG A 196 -20.52 0.11 5.16
CA ARG A 196 -19.34 0.15 4.28
C ARG A 196 -19.07 -1.16 3.52
N SER A 197 -20.07 -2.01 3.29
CA SER A 197 -19.86 -3.30 2.61
C SER A 197 -19.36 -3.17 1.16
N ALA A 198 -19.57 -2.02 0.52
CA ALA A 198 -19.15 -1.75 -0.86
C ALA A 198 -17.77 -1.08 -0.98
N TYR A 199 -17.09 -0.74 0.12
CA TYR A 199 -15.84 0.03 0.05
C TYR A 199 -14.77 -0.62 -0.85
N TYR A 200 -14.49 -1.90 -0.65
CA TYR A 200 -13.50 -2.61 -1.46
C TYR A 200 -14.03 -2.91 -2.88
N PRO A 201 -15.25 -3.44 -3.09
CA PRO A 201 -15.82 -3.67 -4.42
C PRO A 201 -15.91 -2.43 -5.29
N ASP A 202 -16.18 -1.25 -4.72
CA ASP A 202 -16.22 0.01 -5.48
C ASP A 202 -14.86 0.38 -6.07
N LEU A 203 -13.76 0.03 -5.39
CA LEU A 203 -12.41 0.32 -5.81
C LEU A 203 -11.74 -0.83 -6.58
N VAL A 204 -12.20 -2.07 -6.35
CA VAL A 204 -11.75 -3.31 -6.98
C VAL A 204 -12.98 -4.10 -7.42
N PRO A 205 -13.64 -3.69 -8.52
CA PRO A 205 -14.91 -4.29 -8.92
C PRO A 205 -14.74 -5.71 -9.45
N ASP A 206 -13.56 -6.05 -9.92
CA ASP A 206 -13.26 -7.38 -10.45
C ASP A 206 -11.80 -7.77 -10.23
N VAL A 207 -11.56 -9.08 -10.08
CA VAL A 207 -10.24 -9.69 -9.97
C VAL A 207 -10.12 -10.75 -11.07
N PRO A 208 -9.00 -10.82 -11.84
CA PRO A 208 -8.86 -11.81 -12.90
C PRO A 208 -9.16 -13.24 -12.39
N PRO A 209 -9.88 -14.07 -13.17
CA PRO A 209 -10.30 -15.41 -12.72
C PRO A 209 -9.14 -16.40 -12.57
N SER A 210 -7.97 -16.04 -13.06
CA SER A 210 -6.74 -16.84 -12.95
C SER A 210 -5.51 -15.93 -12.79
N TYR A 211 -4.47 -16.46 -12.16
CA TYR A 211 -3.24 -15.73 -11.90
C TYR A 211 -2.01 -16.65 -12.04
N VAL A 212 -0.84 -16.03 -12.12
CA VAL A 212 0.44 -16.71 -11.96
C VAL A 212 0.93 -16.43 -10.54
N ARG A 213 1.18 -17.49 -9.79
CA ARG A 213 1.60 -17.38 -8.40
C ARG A 213 3.03 -16.84 -8.28
N LEU A 214 3.20 -15.81 -7.46
CA LEU A 214 4.50 -15.38 -6.95
C LEU A 214 4.73 -15.94 -5.55
N MET A 215 6.01 -16.27 -5.25
CA MET A 215 6.42 -16.84 -3.97
C MET A 215 7.75 -16.23 -3.53
N ASP A 216 7.99 -16.25 -2.21
CA ASP A 216 9.27 -15.81 -1.64
C ASP A 216 10.47 -16.54 -2.29
N GLY A 217 11.52 -15.77 -2.58
CA GLY A 217 12.73 -16.28 -3.22
C GLY A 217 12.62 -16.64 -4.71
N GLN A 218 11.40 -16.66 -5.28
CA GLN A 218 11.22 -16.89 -6.71
C GLN A 218 11.87 -15.78 -7.53
N THR A 219 12.42 -16.15 -8.69
CA THR A 219 12.97 -15.19 -9.65
C THR A 219 12.05 -15.03 -10.85
N VAL A 220 11.63 -13.81 -11.12
CA VAL A 220 10.91 -13.42 -12.34
C VAL A 220 11.92 -12.79 -13.30
N ARG A 221 12.02 -13.34 -14.51
CA ARG A 221 12.87 -12.75 -15.56
C ARG A 221 12.09 -11.68 -16.31
N ILE A 222 12.59 -10.44 -16.28
CA ILE A 222 12.00 -9.29 -16.96
C ILE A 222 13.09 -8.57 -17.76
N GLY A 223 12.77 -8.15 -18.98
CA GLY A 223 13.69 -7.49 -19.87
C GLY A 223 13.86 -8.21 -21.21
N SER A 224 14.52 -7.56 -22.17
CA SER A 224 14.73 -8.11 -23.52
C SER A 224 16.20 -8.28 -23.86
N GLY A 225 16.54 -9.35 -24.56
CA GLY A 225 17.87 -9.68 -25.02
C GLY A 225 18.91 -9.63 -23.88
N LYS A 226 20.00 -8.89 -24.10
CA LYS A 226 21.07 -8.71 -23.10
C LYS A 226 20.67 -7.86 -21.88
N ASN A 227 19.52 -7.19 -21.93
CA ASN A 227 18.97 -6.42 -20.84
C ASN A 227 17.96 -7.21 -19.99
N ARG A 228 17.83 -8.50 -20.22
CA ARG A 228 17.00 -9.40 -19.42
C ARG A 228 17.63 -9.59 -18.05
N ARG A 229 16.88 -9.29 -17.00
CA ARG A 229 17.33 -9.25 -15.60
C ARG A 229 16.50 -10.19 -14.74
N ASN A 230 17.11 -10.60 -13.64
CA ASN A 230 16.46 -11.40 -12.62
C ASN A 230 15.89 -10.48 -11.54
N TRP A 231 14.57 -10.54 -11.34
CA TRP A 231 13.85 -9.87 -10.28
C TRP A 231 13.47 -10.90 -9.22
N ARG A 232 14.12 -10.85 -8.08
CA ARG A 232 13.85 -11.74 -6.96
C ARG A 232 12.62 -11.26 -6.19
N CYS A 233 11.63 -12.11 -6.00
CA CYS A 233 10.49 -11.89 -5.12
C CYS A 233 10.93 -12.00 -3.65
N ILE A 234 10.50 -11.06 -2.82
CA ILE A 234 10.73 -11.06 -1.38
C ILE A 234 9.36 -10.87 -0.73
N SER A 235 8.85 -11.92 -0.09
CA SER A 235 7.57 -11.84 0.62
C SER A 235 7.70 -11.05 1.90
N GLY A 236 6.72 -10.17 2.15
CA GLY A 236 6.53 -9.41 3.37
C GLY A 236 5.12 -9.63 3.93
N TYR A 237 4.99 -9.57 5.25
CA TYR A 237 3.76 -9.87 5.97
C TYR A 237 3.42 -8.71 6.94
N GLY A 238 2.23 -8.70 7.47
CA GLY A 238 1.77 -7.78 8.51
C GLY A 238 1.09 -6.52 8.00
N HIS A 239 1.52 -5.97 6.85
CA HIS A 239 0.80 -4.91 6.13
C HIS A 239 -0.33 -5.49 5.26
N ALA A 240 -0.04 -6.56 4.58
CA ALA A 240 -0.95 -7.36 3.78
C ALA A 240 -0.69 -8.85 4.05
N PRO A 241 -1.58 -9.76 3.64
CA PRO A 241 -1.43 -11.20 3.91
C PRO A 241 -0.11 -11.79 3.40
N GLU A 242 0.34 -11.41 2.19
CA GLU A 242 1.64 -11.80 1.63
C GLU A 242 2.08 -10.81 0.53
N HIS A 243 2.52 -9.63 0.94
CA HIS A 243 3.07 -8.63 0.03
C HIS A 243 4.31 -9.16 -0.70
N ILE A 244 4.46 -8.89 -2.00
CA ILE A 244 5.64 -9.23 -2.80
C ILE A 244 6.40 -7.98 -3.22
N ALA A 245 7.60 -7.80 -2.69
CA ALA A 245 8.58 -6.85 -3.22
C ALA A 245 9.45 -7.50 -4.31
N LEU A 246 9.98 -6.69 -5.24
CA LEU A 246 10.80 -7.18 -6.35
C LEU A 246 12.18 -6.54 -6.29
N TYR A 247 13.23 -7.33 -6.14
CA TYR A 247 14.62 -6.86 -6.10
C TYR A 247 15.40 -7.30 -7.34
N CYS A 248 16.04 -6.35 -8.01
CA CYS A 248 16.95 -6.56 -9.14
C CYS A 248 18.39 -6.21 -8.73
N ALA A 249 19.24 -7.20 -8.57
CA ALA A 249 20.64 -7.00 -8.19
C ALA A 249 21.44 -6.27 -9.26
N ASP A 250 21.19 -6.58 -10.55
CA ASP A 250 21.91 -5.95 -11.68
C ASP A 250 21.72 -4.43 -11.77
N LEU A 251 20.58 -3.93 -11.25
CA LEU A 251 20.24 -2.51 -11.21
C LEU A 251 20.44 -1.90 -9.83
N SER A 252 20.65 -2.71 -8.80
CA SER A 252 20.54 -2.30 -7.39
C SER A 252 19.22 -1.58 -7.11
N VAL A 253 18.09 -2.14 -7.57
CA VAL A 253 16.75 -1.57 -7.46
C VAL A 253 15.83 -2.49 -6.69
N LEU A 254 15.09 -1.94 -5.73
CA LEU A 254 14.03 -2.61 -4.98
C LEU A 254 12.70 -1.91 -5.24
N ILE A 255 11.73 -2.57 -5.87
CA ILE A 255 10.33 -2.17 -5.84
C ILE A 255 9.78 -2.66 -4.50
N ALA A 256 9.68 -1.75 -3.54
CA ALA A 256 9.36 -2.08 -2.15
C ALA A 256 7.86 -2.19 -1.87
N GLY A 257 7.02 -1.73 -2.80
CA GLY A 257 5.60 -1.58 -2.52
C GLY A 257 5.39 -0.73 -1.27
N ASP A 258 4.52 -1.20 -0.39
CA ASP A 258 4.20 -0.52 0.87
C ASP A 258 5.07 -0.97 2.05
N MET A 259 5.97 -1.94 1.85
CA MET A 259 6.79 -2.43 2.96
C MET A 259 7.80 -1.39 3.47
N VAL A 260 8.31 -0.50 2.61
CA VAL A 260 9.27 0.53 3.03
C VAL A 260 8.95 1.86 2.33
N LEU A 261 8.30 2.75 3.06
CA LEU A 261 7.90 4.09 2.60
C LEU A 261 8.86 5.15 3.17
N PRO A 262 9.25 6.19 2.39
CA PRO A 262 10.31 7.11 2.81
C PRO A 262 9.89 8.08 3.93
N ARG A 263 8.60 8.43 4.02
CA ARG A 263 8.12 9.52 4.88
C ARG A 263 7.22 9.06 6.01
N ILE A 264 6.24 8.22 5.68
CA ILE A 264 5.26 7.69 6.64
C ILE A 264 5.64 6.28 7.06
N SER A 265 5.19 5.83 8.22
CA SER A 265 5.17 4.41 8.55
C SER A 265 4.13 3.70 7.68
N THR A 266 4.43 2.47 7.32
CA THR A 266 3.47 1.58 6.70
C THR A 266 2.37 1.27 7.71
N ASN A 267 1.11 1.30 7.29
CA ASN A 267 0.02 0.85 8.14
C ASN A 267 0.13 -0.67 8.38
N VAL A 268 0.12 -1.06 9.65
CA VAL A 268 0.13 -2.45 10.09
C VAL A 268 -1.05 -2.64 11.03
N SER A 269 -2.08 -3.33 10.55
CA SER A 269 -3.36 -3.39 11.26
C SER A 269 -3.82 -4.82 11.47
N VAL A 270 -4.56 -5.04 12.56
CA VAL A 270 -5.33 -6.25 12.83
C VAL A 270 -6.79 -6.00 12.44
N TYR A 271 -7.40 -6.93 11.74
CA TYR A 271 -8.77 -6.86 11.25
C TYR A 271 -9.58 -8.08 11.69
N ASP A 272 -10.90 -8.00 11.49
CA ASP A 272 -11.87 -9.03 11.89
C ASP A 272 -11.69 -10.38 11.17
N GLN A 273 -11.01 -10.41 10.02
CA GLN A 273 -10.73 -11.64 9.30
C GLN A 273 -9.62 -12.48 9.96
N GLU A 274 -8.68 -11.81 10.64
CA GLU A 274 -7.60 -12.44 11.39
C GLU A 274 -7.45 -11.73 12.76
N PRO A 275 -8.45 -11.87 13.65
CA PRO A 275 -8.60 -11.02 14.85
C PRO A 275 -7.52 -11.26 15.91
N GLU A 276 -6.73 -12.30 15.79
CA GLU A 276 -5.61 -12.63 16.69
C GLU A 276 -4.25 -12.62 15.98
N ALA A 277 -4.13 -11.88 14.87
CA ALA A 277 -2.86 -11.75 14.15
C ALA A 277 -1.79 -11.05 14.99
N ASP A 278 -0.55 -11.52 14.91
CA ASP A 278 0.64 -10.78 15.36
C ASP A 278 1.25 -9.99 14.19
N ALA A 279 0.44 -9.09 13.64
CA ALA A 279 0.76 -8.37 12.40
C ALA A 279 2.05 -7.53 12.53
N LEU A 280 2.28 -6.90 13.69
CA LEU A 280 3.45 -6.06 13.88
C LEU A 280 4.75 -6.87 13.96
N ALA A 281 4.76 -8.02 14.62
CA ALA A 281 5.93 -8.90 14.63
C ALA A 281 6.26 -9.41 13.22
N LEU A 282 5.24 -9.79 12.46
CA LEU A 282 5.39 -10.21 11.06
C LEU A 282 5.96 -9.08 10.18
N PHE A 283 5.49 -7.86 10.35
CA PHE A 283 5.99 -6.69 9.62
C PHE A 283 7.45 -6.40 9.95
N LEU A 284 7.81 -6.33 11.22
CA LEU A 284 9.17 -6.05 11.67
C LEU A 284 10.16 -7.13 11.20
N ALA A 285 9.75 -8.40 11.26
CA ALA A 285 10.54 -9.50 10.71
C ALA A 285 10.71 -9.38 9.18
N SER A 286 9.66 -8.96 8.48
CA SER A 286 9.66 -8.83 7.02
C SER A 286 10.59 -7.71 6.54
N ILE A 287 10.52 -6.51 7.13
CA ILE A 287 11.39 -5.39 6.73
C ILE A 287 12.86 -5.68 7.05
N THR A 288 13.15 -6.51 8.05
CA THR A 288 14.51 -6.93 8.40
C THR A 288 15.18 -7.75 7.28
N LYS A 289 14.41 -8.46 6.45
CA LYS A 289 14.92 -9.19 5.27
C LYS A 289 15.66 -8.26 4.31
N TYR A 290 15.24 -7.01 4.17
CA TYR A 290 15.85 -6.03 3.26
C TYR A 290 17.23 -5.55 3.72
N LEU A 291 17.62 -5.75 4.98
CA LEU A 291 18.98 -5.45 5.46
C LEU A 291 20.06 -6.35 4.81
N THR A 292 19.63 -7.44 4.15
CA THR A 292 20.53 -8.29 3.36
C THR A 292 20.87 -7.70 1.97
N LEU A 293 20.13 -6.67 1.55
CA LEU A 293 20.38 -5.95 0.28
C LEU A 293 21.45 -4.86 0.50
N PRO A 294 22.12 -4.39 -0.56
CA PRO A 294 23.06 -3.25 -0.44
C PRO A 294 22.37 -2.01 0.15
N ALA A 295 23.04 -1.29 1.04
CA ALA A 295 22.49 -0.13 1.73
C ALA A 295 22.13 1.04 0.78
N ASP A 296 22.82 1.14 -0.36
CA ASP A 296 22.65 2.12 -1.42
C ASP A 296 21.60 1.71 -2.48
N THR A 297 20.88 0.59 -2.26
CA THR A 297 19.81 0.15 -3.14
C THR A 297 18.80 1.29 -3.38
N LEU A 298 18.52 1.59 -4.66
CA LEU A 298 17.46 2.51 -5.05
C LEU A 298 16.12 1.87 -4.72
N THR A 299 15.44 2.42 -3.73
CA THR A 299 14.14 1.94 -3.26
C THR A 299 13.03 2.69 -3.97
N LEU A 300 12.13 1.94 -4.60
CA LEU A 300 10.97 2.40 -5.34
C LEU A 300 9.72 2.11 -4.50
N PRO A 301 9.23 3.07 -3.70
CA PRO A 301 8.08 2.89 -2.82
C PRO A 301 6.77 3.17 -3.55
N SER A 302 5.66 2.58 -3.10
CA SER A 302 4.35 2.90 -3.67
C SER A 302 3.84 4.30 -3.31
N HIS A 303 4.33 4.87 -2.21
CA HIS A 303 3.99 6.23 -1.80
C HIS A 303 5.24 7.04 -1.47
N GLY A 304 5.24 8.33 -1.85
CA GLY A 304 6.40 9.20 -1.71
C GLY A 304 7.26 9.23 -2.97
N LYS A 305 8.58 9.40 -2.80
CA LYS A 305 9.55 9.49 -3.91
C LYS A 305 10.55 8.34 -3.84
N PRO A 306 11.10 7.88 -4.98
CA PRO A 306 12.25 6.99 -5.01
C PRO A 306 13.42 7.55 -4.19
N PHE A 307 14.06 6.71 -3.38
CA PHE A 307 15.11 7.14 -2.47
C PHE A 307 16.21 6.09 -2.31
N THR A 308 17.37 6.48 -1.80
CA THR A 308 18.43 5.61 -1.27
C THR A 308 18.61 5.84 0.23
N GLY A 309 19.25 4.87 0.91
CA GLY A 309 19.35 4.84 2.38
C GLY A 309 18.39 3.81 2.98
N LEU A 310 18.19 2.69 2.30
CA LEU A 310 17.29 1.62 2.69
C LEU A 310 17.50 1.17 4.15
N HIS A 311 18.72 0.91 4.57
CA HIS A 311 19.03 0.48 5.95
C HIS A 311 18.71 1.56 6.98
N THR A 312 19.02 2.83 6.66
CA THR A 312 18.63 3.97 7.51
C THR A 312 17.13 4.01 7.71
N ARG A 313 16.37 3.85 6.62
CA ARG A 313 14.90 3.89 6.70
C ARG A 313 14.33 2.72 7.49
N ILE A 314 14.86 1.52 7.33
CA ILE A 314 14.45 0.34 8.12
C ILE A 314 14.70 0.60 9.61
N GLY A 315 15.88 1.11 9.97
CA GLY A 315 16.18 1.48 11.36
C GLY A 315 15.18 2.50 11.92
N GLN A 316 14.82 3.54 11.15
CA GLN A 316 13.81 4.53 11.54
C GLN A 316 12.43 3.90 11.78
N LEU A 317 12.01 2.92 10.94
CA LEU A 317 10.74 2.20 11.12
C LEU A 317 10.77 1.33 12.39
N GLN A 318 11.88 0.62 12.63
CA GLN A 318 12.06 -0.18 13.83
C GLN A 318 12.04 0.69 15.10
N ASP A 319 12.74 1.82 15.08
CA ASP A 319 12.75 2.79 16.18
C ASP A 319 11.37 3.38 16.44
N HIS A 320 10.64 3.74 15.39
CA HIS A 320 9.27 4.24 15.49
C HIS A 320 8.35 3.25 16.22
N HIS A 321 8.36 1.98 15.80
CA HIS A 321 7.50 0.97 16.43
C HIS A 321 7.97 0.64 17.87
N ARG A 322 9.28 0.63 18.13
CA ARG A 322 9.79 0.48 19.49
C ARG A 322 9.27 1.58 20.43
N ASP A 323 9.30 2.83 19.98
CA ASP A 323 8.85 3.97 20.76
C ASP A 323 7.33 3.92 21.00
N ARG A 324 6.53 3.52 19.98
CA ARG A 324 5.07 3.28 20.12
C ARG A 324 4.78 2.13 21.11
N LEU A 325 5.52 1.04 21.04
CA LEU A 325 5.38 -0.09 21.99
C LEU A 325 5.68 0.35 23.42
N ALA A 326 6.67 1.21 23.63
CA ALA A 326 6.96 1.74 24.97
C ALA A 326 5.82 2.63 25.50
N GLU A 327 5.21 3.47 24.66
CA GLU A 327 4.05 4.30 25.02
C GLU A 327 2.83 3.41 25.39
N VAL A 328 2.53 2.41 24.57
CA VAL A 328 1.44 1.46 24.81
C VAL A 328 1.67 0.67 26.10
N MET A 329 2.89 0.19 26.33
CA MET A 329 3.27 -0.54 27.54
C MET A 329 3.10 0.32 28.80
N ALA A 330 3.53 1.58 28.75
CA ALA A 330 3.39 2.52 29.87
C ALA A 330 1.90 2.78 30.20
N ALA A 331 1.05 2.95 29.19
CA ALA A 331 -0.39 3.14 29.36
C ALA A 331 -1.05 1.92 30.01
N CYS A 332 -0.80 0.72 29.48
CA CYS A 332 -1.36 -0.53 30.00
C CYS A 332 -0.80 -0.94 31.38
N GLY A 333 0.36 -0.38 31.76
CA GLY A 333 0.92 -0.52 33.10
C GLY A 333 0.18 0.29 34.16
N ALA A 334 -0.44 1.41 33.76
CA ALA A 334 -1.19 2.25 34.68
C ALA A 334 -2.65 1.76 34.90
N LEU A 335 -3.34 1.43 33.79
CA LEU A 335 -4.74 0.97 33.78
C LEU A 335 -4.97 0.02 32.60
N PRO A 336 -5.97 -0.89 32.68
CA PRO A 336 -6.40 -1.67 31.53
C PRO A 336 -6.95 -0.77 30.42
N HIS A 337 -6.47 -0.94 29.17
CA HIS A 337 -6.88 -0.15 28.01
C HIS A 337 -7.42 -1.03 26.88
N SER A 338 -8.50 -0.59 26.23
CA SER A 338 -8.91 -1.12 24.92
C SER A 338 -8.04 -0.53 23.80
N ALA A 339 -8.16 -1.04 22.57
CA ALA A 339 -7.45 -0.46 21.45
C ALA A 339 -7.88 0.99 21.16
N ALA A 340 -9.18 1.30 21.27
CA ALA A 340 -9.69 2.66 21.11
C ALA A 340 -9.11 3.63 22.16
N ASP A 341 -8.88 3.18 23.40
CA ASP A 341 -8.24 3.99 24.45
C ASP A 341 -6.77 4.30 24.15
N VAL A 342 -6.09 3.43 23.39
CA VAL A 342 -4.68 3.58 23.00
C VAL A 342 -4.53 4.54 21.81
N VAL A 343 -5.52 4.65 20.92
CA VAL A 343 -5.44 5.50 19.73
C VAL A 343 -5.00 6.94 20.03
N PRO A 344 -5.56 7.69 21.01
CA PRO A 344 -5.14 9.06 21.30
C PRO A 344 -3.69 9.18 21.80
N LEU A 345 -3.11 8.10 22.30
CA LEU A 345 -1.72 8.06 22.74
C LEU A 345 -0.78 7.99 21.53
N MET A 346 -1.15 7.20 20.53
CA MET A 346 -0.37 6.99 19.32
C MET A 346 -0.57 8.10 18.28
N PHE A 347 -1.79 8.64 18.17
CA PHE A 347 -2.18 9.61 17.13
C PHE A 347 -2.60 10.94 17.76
N LYS A 348 -1.77 11.98 17.63
CA LYS A 348 -1.96 13.29 18.27
C LYS A 348 -2.87 14.26 17.48
N ARG A 349 -3.45 13.82 16.37
CA ARG A 349 -4.37 14.60 15.52
C ARG A 349 -5.79 14.04 15.57
N ALA A 350 -6.77 14.88 15.25
CA ALA A 350 -8.12 14.37 15.01
C ALA A 350 -8.16 13.41 13.83
N LEU A 351 -8.91 12.33 13.98
CA LEU A 351 -9.11 11.30 12.98
C LEU A 351 -10.58 11.28 12.58
N ASP A 352 -10.85 11.20 11.28
CA ASP A 352 -12.18 10.85 10.80
C ASP A 352 -12.46 9.36 11.04
N LEU A 353 -13.69 8.90 10.81
CA LEU A 353 -14.07 7.51 11.08
C LEU A 353 -13.30 6.49 10.24
N HIS A 354 -12.94 6.83 9.00
CA HIS A 354 -12.13 5.97 8.15
C HIS A 354 -10.72 5.81 8.73
N GLN A 355 -10.09 6.91 9.09
CA GLN A 355 -8.76 6.91 9.73
C GLN A 355 -8.80 6.24 11.11
N MET A 356 -9.91 6.36 11.86
CA MET A 356 -10.10 5.72 13.16
C MET A 356 -10.09 4.19 13.07
N THR A 357 -10.69 3.61 12.04
CA THR A 357 -10.65 2.14 11.85
C THR A 357 -9.23 1.62 11.61
N PHE A 358 -8.42 2.33 10.81
CA PHE A 358 -6.99 2.00 10.65
C PHE A 358 -6.20 2.20 11.94
N ALA A 359 -6.46 3.29 12.67
CA ALA A 359 -5.77 3.59 13.91
C ALA A 359 -6.06 2.55 15.01
N ILE A 360 -7.30 2.06 15.12
CA ILE A 360 -7.67 0.96 16.04
C ILE A 360 -6.95 -0.33 15.64
N GLY A 361 -6.93 -0.66 14.34
CA GLY A 361 -6.20 -1.82 13.83
C GLY A 361 -4.70 -1.74 14.13
N GLU A 362 -4.09 -0.57 13.98
CA GLU A 362 -2.68 -0.34 14.30
C GLU A 362 -2.40 -0.38 15.82
N ALA A 363 -3.30 0.19 16.63
CA ALA A 363 -3.21 0.06 18.08
C ALA A 363 -3.29 -1.40 18.53
N LEU A 364 -4.18 -2.20 17.90
CA LEU A 364 -4.26 -3.65 18.15
C LEU A 364 -2.97 -4.37 17.76
N ALA A 365 -2.35 -4.03 16.65
CA ALA A 365 -1.10 -4.66 16.23
C ALA A 365 0.01 -4.45 17.29
N HIS A 366 0.07 -3.27 17.92
CA HIS A 366 1.02 -3.00 19.01
C HIS A 366 0.65 -3.73 20.31
N LEU A 367 -0.64 -3.74 20.67
CA LEU A 367 -1.15 -4.47 21.86
C LEU A 367 -0.93 -5.97 21.70
N HIS A 368 -1.16 -6.53 20.52
CA HIS A 368 -0.99 -7.96 20.25
C HIS A 368 0.48 -8.38 20.33
N LEU A 369 1.41 -7.61 19.76
CA LEU A 369 2.83 -7.92 19.90
C LEU A 369 3.23 -8.01 21.37
N LEU A 370 2.83 -7.05 22.21
CA LEU A 370 3.12 -7.08 23.64
C LEU A 370 2.39 -8.23 24.35
N TRP A 371 1.21 -8.59 23.92
CA TRP A 371 0.46 -9.74 24.44
C TRP A 371 1.12 -11.06 24.07
N PHE A 372 1.53 -11.27 22.84
CA PHE A 372 2.24 -12.47 22.38
C PHE A 372 3.63 -12.61 23.01
N GLU A 373 4.29 -11.50 23.31
CA GLU A 373 5.54 -11.48 24.08
C GLU A 373 5.34 -11.73 25.60
N ASN A 374 4.10 -11.99 26.06
CA ASN A 374 3.75 -12.16 27.47
C ASN A 374 4.09 -10.94 28.35
N LYS A 375 4.06 -9.73 27.80
CA LYS A 375 4.20 -8.47 28.52
C LYS A 375 2.85 -7.91 28.97
N LEU A 376 1.79 -8.20 28.22
CA LEU A 376 0.42 -7.83 28.51
C LEU A 376 -0.47 -9.07 28.69
N ARG A 377 -1.55 -8.90 29.46
CA ARG A 377 -2.68 -9.83 29.55
C ARG A 377 -3.88 -9.21 28.83
N ARG A 378 -4.53 -9.98 27.95
CA ARG A 378 -5.83 -9.62 27.37
C ARG A 378 -6.96 -10.21 28.21
N HIS A 379 -7.99 -9.45 28.47
CA HIS A 379 -9.21 -9.90 29.15
C HIS A 379 -10.46 -9.27 28.54
N LEU A 380 -11.56 -9.99 28.54
CA LEU A 380 -12.87 -9.50 28.09
C LEU A 380 -13.62 -8.92 29.28
N GLY A 381 -14.00 -7.65 29.21
CA GLY A 381 -14.83 -7.00 30.23
C GLY A 381 -16.29 -7.49 30.17
N SER A 382 -17.03 -7.24 31.25
CA SER A 382 -18.47 -7.53 31.30
C SER A 382 -19.30 -6.72 30.30
N ASP A 383 -18.73 -5.67 29.78
CA ASP A 383 -19.27 -4.82 28.70
C ASP A 383 -18.96 -5.34 27.28
N GLY A 384 -18.32 -6.51 27.17
CA GLY A 384 -17.95 -7.12 25.90
C GLY A 384 -16.73 -6.49 25.21
N ILE A 385 -15.97 -5.64 25.93
CA ILE A 385 -14.79 -4.97 25.36
C ILE A 385 -13.50 -5.66 25.84
N TYR A 386 -12.61 -5.98 24.89
CA TYR A 386 -11.28 -6.46 25.20
C TYR A 386 -10.39 -5.32 25.71
N ARG A 387 -9.70 -5.57 26.81
CA ARG A 387 -8.71 -4.68 27.41
C ARG A 387 -7.42 -5.40 27.68
N PHE A 388 -6.34 -4.64 27.66
CA PHE A 388 -4.99 -5.12 27.89
C PHE A 388 -4.41 -4.42 29.13
N SER A 389 -3.75 -5.18 29.99
CA SER A 389 -3.06 -4.69 31.18
C SER A 389 -1.70 -5.35 31.32
N ALA A 390 -0.73 -4.67 31.93
CA ALA A 390 0.57 -5.25 32.22
C ALA A 390 0.45 -6.50 33.09
N LEU A 391 1.36 -7.45 32.92
CA LEU A 391 1.51 -8.65 33.74
C LEU A 391 2.26 -8.35 35.03
#